data_24345bfaa53031ea79008e0ee3d75a3f
#
_entry.id   24345bfaa53031ea79008e0ee3d75a3f
#
_cell.length_a   1.000
_cell.length_b   1.000
_cell.length_c   1.000
_cell.angle_alpha   90.00
_cell.angle_beta   90.00
_cell.angle_gamma   90.00
#
_symmetry.space_group_name_H-M   'P 1'
#
loop_
_entity.id
_entity.type
_entity.pdbx_description
1 polymer ?
#
loop_
_entity_poly.entity_id
_entity_poly.type
_entity_poly.pdbx_seq_one_letter_code
_entity_poly.pdbx_strand_id
1 'polypeptide(L)'
;MYKNLSHETAHPPISWDEGETTHSCRWRSEKGLPPPKKLIIADDTLTVGRVSDSSGKIIATIVNYACHPTTLAWQNTDVSPDFIGATRELVEQKTGAPMLFLQGASGDLAPRDGYVGDHEIADKNGRILGFASLAVLEKMAPSGKAMRFKRRVESGALLGEWEDFKFDSSTFTDAIRLDIDVPLQDLPTFEELAERWKDIDAGARETRLARARKLRTGYVLENQ
;
A
#
# COMPACT_ATOMS: atom_id res chain seq x y z
N MET A 1 21.11 -18.73 -4.88
CA MET A 1 22.02 -17.59 -4.93
C MET A 1 21.25 -16.42 -5.50
N TYR A 2 20.67 -15.57 -4.64
CA TYR A 2 19.83 -14.46 -5.06
C TYR A 2 20.75 -13.30 -5.48
N LYS A 3 20.73 -12.95 -6.73
CA LYS A 3 21.47 -11.80 -7.24
C LYS A 3 20.46 -10.78 -7.76
N ASN A 4 20.52 -9.61 -7.18
CA ASN A 4 19.92 -8.37 -7.63
C ASN A 4 18.46 -8.13 -7.26
N LEU A 5 18.26 -7.35 -6.21
CA LEU A 5 17.02 -6.64 -5.93
C LEU A 5 17.12 -5.27 -6.62
N SER A 6 16.32 -5.04 -7.64
CA SER A 6 16.10 -3.70 -8.17
C SER A 6 14.74 -3.21 -7.70
N HIS A 7 14.69 -1.99 -7.19
CA HIS A 7 13.46 -1.33 -6.79
C HIS A 7 13.31 -0.01 -7.53
N GLU A 8 12.13 0.32 -7.88
CA GLU A 8 11.77 1.62 -8.43
C GLU A 8 10.51 2.11 -7.73
N THR A 9 10.52 3.37 -7.33
CA THR A 9 9.34 4.06 -6.84
C THR A 9 8.75 4.83 -8.01
N ALA A 10 7.49 4.60 -8.29
CA ALA A 10 6.75 5.38 -9.26
C ALA A 10 5.52 5.96 -8.57
N HIS A 11 5.30 7.24 -8.76
CA HIS A 11 3.95 7.76 -8.64
C HIS A 11 3.17 7.20 -9.82
N PRO A 12 1.99 6.62 -9.63
CA PRO A 12 1.23 6.13 -10.76
C PRO A 12 1.05 7.27 -11.78
N PRO A 13 1.42 7.08 -13.04
CA PRO A 13 1.33 8.14 -14.04
C PRO A 13 -0.11 8.30 -14.52
N ILE A 14 -1.04 8.45 -13.64
CA ILE A 14 -2.45 8.59 -13.98
C ILE A 14 -3.03 9.80 -13.26
N SER A 15 -2.56 10.97 -13.68
CA SER A 15 -3.40 12.14 -13.71
C SER A 15 -3.89 12.32 -15.15
N TRP A 16 -5.00 11.70 -15.49
CA TRP A 16 -5.69 11.96 -16.75
C TRP A 16 -6.68 13.10 -16.61
N ASP A 17 -6.78 13.72 -15.45
CA ASP A 17 -7.47 14.97 -15.22
C ASP A 17 -6.65 15.81 -14.27
N GLU A 18 -6.42 17.05 -14.61
CA GLU A 18 -5.90 18.10 -13.71
C GLU A 18 -6.91 18.45 -12.60
N GLY A 19 -7.67 17.50 -12.15
CA GLY A 19 -8.68 17.55 -11.12
C GLY A 19 -8.52 16.41 -10.15
N GLU A 20 -7.78 16.66 -9.08
CA GLU A 20 -7.86 15.92 -7.81
C GLU A 20 -7.68 14.38 -7.86
N THR A 21 -6.45 13.90 -8.05
CA THR A 21 -6.07 12.58 -7.57
C THR A 21 -5.90 12.60 -6.05
N THR A 22 -6.94 12.96 -5.34
CA THR A 22 -7.04 12.70 -3.94
C THR A 22 -7.64 11.31 -3.77
N HIS A 23 -6.80 10.30 -3.61
CA HIS A 23 -7.23 9.06 -2.98
C HIS A 23 -7.49 9.37 -1.51
N SER A 24 -8.52 10.18 -1.26
CA SER A 24 -8.97 10.42 0.09
C SER A 24 -9.65 9.15 0.56
N CYS A 25 -9.05 8.45 1.48
CA CYS A 25 -9.77 7.55 2.34
C CYS A 25 -10.88 8.32 3.02
N ARG A 26 -12.03 8.31 2.38
CA ARG A 26 -13.20 8.86 2.98
C ARG A 26 -13.75 7.80 3.93
N TRP A 27 -13.44 7.91 5.21
CA TRP A 27 -14.26 7.29 6.21
C TRP A 27 -15.70 7.71 5.93
N ARG A 28 -16.51 6.79 5.43
CA ARG A 28 -17.95 6.98 5.43
C ARG A 28 -18.34 6.87 6.89
N SER A 29 -18.40 8.00 7.59
CA SER A 29 -19.02 8.04 8.88
C SER A 29 -20.45 7.56 8.71
N GLU A 30 -20.80 6.53 9.47
CA GLU A 30 -22.19 6.27 9.75
C GLU A 30 -22.80 7.61 10.20
N LYS A 31 -23.97 7.92 9.65
CA LYS A 31 -24.75 9.16 9.80
C LYS A 31 -24.35 9.99 11.03
N GLY A 32 -23.72 11.13 10.81
CA GLY A 32 -23.63 12.18 11.81
C GLY A 32 -22.25 12.73 12.17
N LEU A 33 -21.14 12.13 11.75
CA LEU A 33 -19.84 12.76 11.96
C LEU A 33 -19.53 13.74 10.81
N PRO A 34 -19.14 14.98 11.13
CA PRO A 34 -18.73 15.93 10.10
C PRO A 34 -17.52 15.38 9.33
N PRO A 35 -17.39 15.67 8.06
CA PRO A 35 -16.19 15.29 7.29
C PRO A 35 -14.95 15.86 8.00
N PRO A 36 -13.80 15.17 7.93
CA PRO A 36 -12.58 15.67 8.52
C PRO A 36 -12.29 17.07 7.99
N LYS A 37 -12.03 18.01 8.90
CA LYS A 37 -11.80 19.43 8.56
C LYS A 37 -10.53 19.67 7.74
N LYS A 38 -9.72 18.64 7.48
CA LYS A 38 -8.47 18.73 6.76
C LYS A 38 -8.41 17.57 5.76
N LEU A 39 -8.27 17.90 4.49
CA LEU A 39 -7.91 16.93 3.47
C LEU A 39 -6.49 16.42 3.80
N ILE A 40 -6.36 15.16 4.13
CA ILE A 40 -5.05 14.52 4.29
C ILE A 40 -4.67 13.99 2.92
N ILE A 41 -3.52 14.39 2.43
CA ILE A 41 -2.96 13.82 1.20
C ILE A 41 -2.56 12.39 1.54
N ALA A 42 -3.15 11.43 0.84
CA ALA A 42 -2.80 10.03 1.00
C ALA A 42 -1.39 9.78 0.42
N ASP A 43 -0.64 8.88 1.05
CA ASP A 43 0.56 8.32 0.41
C ASP A 43 0.11 7.32 -0.65
N ASP A 44 0.17 7.73 -1.91
CA ASP A 44 -0.16 6.92 -3.08
C ASP A 44 1.05 6.28 -3.75
N THR A 45 2.18 6.27 -3.06
CA THR A 45 3.43 5.70 -3.56
C THR A 45 3.30 4.20 -3.75
N LEU A 46 3.44 3.75 -5.00
CA LEU A 46 3.56 2.35 -5.36
C LEU A 46 5.04 1.99 -5.50
N THR A 47 5.52 1.08 -4.66
CA THR A 47 6.87 0.53 -4.76
C THR A 47 6.80 -0.89 -5.30
N VAL A 48 7.56 -1.16 -6.35
CA VAL A 48 7.61 -2.48 -6.97
C VAL A 48 9.05 -2.99 -6.97
N GLY A 49 9.24 -4.21 -6.49
CA GLY A 49 10.51 -4.92 -6.51
C GLY A 49 10.47 -6.09 -7.50
N ARG A 50 11.59 -6.30 -8.19
CA ARG A 50 11.79 -7.43 -9.08
C ARG A 50 12.99 -8.24 -8.60
N VAL A 51 12.77 -9.52 -8.35
CA VAL A 51 13.83 -10.48 -8.04
C VAL A 51 14.07 -11.32 -9.29
N SER A 52 15.30 -11.32 -9.79
CA SER A 52 15.67 -12.07 -11.00
C SER A 52 16.82 -13.01 -10.71
N ASP A 53 16.86 -14.14 -11.42
CA ASP A 53 18.01 -15.00 -11.42
C ASP A 53 19.17 -14.45 -12.26
N SER A 54 20.27 -15.19 -12.37
CA SER A 54 21.45 -14.77 -13.13
C SER A 54 21.22 -14.67 -14.64
N SER A 55 20.16 -15.28 -15.16
CA SER A 55 19.75 -15.17 -16.57
C SER A 55 18.88 -13.96 -16.84
N GLY A 56 18.43 -13.27 -15.79
CA GLY A 56 17.47 -12.17 -15.88
C GLY A 56 16.01 -12.59 -15.83
N LYS A 57 15.73 -13.89 -15.65
CA LYS A 57 14.37 -14.39 -15.49
C LYS A 57 13.81 -13.94 -14.14
N ILE A 58 12.60 -13.42 -14.15
CA ILE A 58 11.90 -13.04 -12.92
C ILE A 58 11.57 -14.30 -12.13
N ILE A 59 11.94 -14.34 -10.84
CA ILE A 59 11.66 -15.43 -9.91
C ILE A 59 10.72 -15.01 -8.78
N ALA A 60 10.59 -13.72 -8.52
CA ALA A 60 9.55 -13.16 -7.64
C ALA A 60 9.35 -11.68 -7.94
N THR A 61 8.18 -11.17 -7.60
CA THR A 61 7.87 -9.73 -7.57
C THR A 61 7.42 -9.32 -6.18
N ILE A 62 7.69 -8.08 -5.82
CA ILE A 62 7.27 -7.49 -4.55
C ILE A 62 6.48 -6.23 -4.88
N VAL A 63 5.28 -6.11 -4.34
CA VAL A 63 4.44 -4.93 -4.50
C VAL A 63 4.17 -4.38 -3.10
N ASN A 64 4.57 -3.14 -2.85
CA ASN A 64 4.26 -2.43 -1.62
C ASN A 64 3.33 -1.25 -1.91
N TYR A 65 2.22 -1.19 -1.21
CA TYR A 65 1.24 -0.13 -1.34
C TYR A 65 0.49 0.10 -0.02
N ALA A 66 0.29 1.37 0.34
CA ALA A 66 -0.36 1.75 1.58
C ALA A 66 -1.88 1.84 1.40
N CYS A 67 -2.56 0.68 1.45
CA CYS A 67 -4.01 0.63 1.33
C CYS A 67 -4.57 -0.59 2.06
N HIS A 68 -5.54 -0.39 2.96
CA HIS A 68 -6.24 -1.50 3.61
C HIS A 68 -7.11 -2.27 2.61
N PRO A 69 -7.10 -3.62 2.62
CA PRO A 69 -7.98 -4.45 1.79
C PRO A 69 -9.39 -4.49 2.37
N THR A 70 -10.12 -3.41 2.19
CA THR A 70 -11.45 -3.18 2.79
C THR A 70 -12.52 -2.81 1.78
N THR A 71 -12.38 -3.26 0.53
CA THR A 71 -13.44 -3.09 -0.47
C THR A 71 -14.69 -3.84 -0.05
N LEU A 72 -14.54 -5.08 0.40
CA LEU A 72 -15.63 -5.96 0.79
C LEU A 72 -16.13 -5.63 2.20
N ALA A 73 -15.21 -5.43 3.15
CA ALA A 73 -15.48 -5.12 4.56
C ALA A 73 -16.58 -6.03 5.17
N TRP A 74 -17.40 -5.47 6.06
CA TRP A 74 -18.44 -6.24 6.78
C TRP A 74 -19.71 -6.55 5.96
N GLN A 75 -19.85 -5.98 4.77
CA GLN A 75 -21.00 -6.25 3.90
C GLN A 75 -20.88 -7.57 3.16
N ASN A 76 -19.70 -8.17 3.15
CA ASN A 76 -19.43 -9.46 2.56
C ASN A 76 -18.92 -10.42 3.63
N THR A 77 -19.37 -11.67 3.59
CA THR A 77 -19.03 -12.72 4.56
C THR A 77 -18.06 -13.77 3.99
N ASP A 78 -17.67 -13.64 2.73
CA ASP A 78 -16.78 -14.59 2.10
C ASP A 78 -15.33 -14.39 2.57
N VAL A 79 -14.56 -15.47 2.57
CA VAL A 79 -13.11 -15.38 2.79
C VAL A 79 -12.47 -14.94 1.48
N SER A 80 -11.95 -13.71 1.47
CA SER A 80 -11.38 -13.10 0.27
C SER A 80 -10.12 -12.32 0.60
N PRO A 81 -9.11 -12.34 -0.28
CA PRO A 81 -7.95 -11.46 -0.18
C PRO A 81 -8.25 -10.01 -0.61
N ASP A 82 -9.52 -9.69 -0.90
CA ASP A 82 -9.94 -8.40 -1.42
C ASP A 82 -9.18 -8.02 -2.71
N PHE A 83 -8.90 -6.74 -2.97
CA PHE A 83 -8.21 -6.29 -4.17
C PHE A 83 -6.80 -6.92 -4.35
N ILE A 84 -6.16 -7.35 -3.28
CA ILE A 84 -4.83 -7.99 -3.33
C ILE A 84 -4.87 -9.27 -4.16
N GLY A 85 -6.00 -10.01 -4.13
CA GLY A 85 -6.19 -11.23 -4.93
C GLY A 85 -6.03 -10.99 -6.41
N ALA A 86 -6.85 -10.11 -6.98
CA ALA A 86 -6.81 -9.78 -8.39
C ALA A 86 -5.50 -9.09 -8.82
N THR A 87 -4.87 -8.31 -7.91
CA THR A 87 -3.52 -7.76 -8.15
C THR A 87 -2.51 -8.89 -8.34
N ARG A 88 -2.52 -9.86 -7.43
CA ARG A 88 -1.61 -11.01 -7.47
C ARG A 88 -1.81 -11.83 -8.72
N GLU A 89 -3.03 -12.24 -9.00
CA GLU A 89 -3.36 -13.04 -10.18
C GLU A 89 -2.85 -12.38 -11.47
N LEU A 90 -3.09 -11.08 -11.63
CA LEU A 90 -2.67 -10.35 -12.82
C LEU A 90 -1.15 -10.27 -12.95
N VAL A 91 -0.44 -9.96 -11.86
CA VAL A 91 1.02 -9.83 -11.87
C VAL A 91 1.67 -11.21 -12.08
N GLU A 92 1.22 -12.24 -11.37
CA GLU A 92 1.73 -13.61 -11.49
C GLU A 92 1.48 -14.19 -12.88
N GLN A 93 0.31 -13.96 -13.46
CA GLN A 93 0.00 -14.39 -14.82
C GLN A 93 0.97 -13.78 -15.86
N LYS A 94 1.32 -12.51 -15.68
CA LYS A 94 2.19 -11.80 -16.63
C LYS A 94 3.68 -12.10 -16.44
N THR A 95 4.11 -12.27 -15.19
CA THR A 95 5.52 -12.50 -14.88
C THR A 95 5.91 -13.97 -14.85
N GLY A 96 4.94 -14.87 -14.68
CA GLY A 96 5.18 -16.29 -14.45
C GLY A 96 5.88 -16.57 -13.10
N ALA A 97 5.83 -15.63 -12.16
CA ALA A 97 6.52 -15.70 -10.89
C ALA A 97 5.62 -15.21 -9.74
N PRO A 98 5.80 -15.74 -8.51
CA PRO A 98 4.98 -15.35 -7.38
C PRO A 98 5.12 -13.86 -7.04
N MET A 99 4.02 -13.26 -6.58
CA MET A 99 3.98 -11.89 -6.09
C MET A 99 3.79 -11.84 -4.57
N LEU A 100 4.67 -11.14 -3.89
CA LEU A 100 4.51 -10.78 -2.49
C LEU A 100 3.89 -9.38 -2.40
N PHE A 101 2.79 -9.28 -1.66
CA PHE A 101 2.23 -7.99 -1.31
C PHE A 101 2.69 -7.58 0.08
N LEU A 102 3.29 -6.41 0.18
CA LEU A 102 3.68 -5.78 1.43
C LEU A 102 2.76 -4.59 1.68
N GLN A 103 1.96 -4.70 2.71
CA GLN A 103 1.09 -3.59 3.10
C GLN A 103 1.93 -2.47 3.71
N GLY A 104 1.80 -1.27 3.15
CA GLY A 104 2.41 -0.07 3.69
C GLY A 104 1.68 0.47 4.92
N ALA A 105 2.04 1.66 5.35
CA ALA A 105 1.40 2.36 6.47
C ALA A 105 -0.02 2.80 6.08
N SER A 106 -1.00 1.94 6.29
CA SER A 106 -2.36 2.07 5.77
C SER A 106 -3.43 2.21 6.86
N GLY A 107 -3.06 2.56 8.09
CA GLY A 107 -3.99 2.59 9.21
C GLY A 107 -5.24 3.44 8.99
N ASP A 108 -5.15 4.47 8.17
CA ASP A 108 -6.22 5.38 7.78
C ASP A 108 -6.47 5.41 6.26
N LEU A 109 -5.85 4.49 5.51
CA LEU A 109 -5.94 4.43 4.06
C LEU A 109 -6.73 3.20 3.58
N ALA A 110 -7.75 3.41 2.74
CA ALA A 110 -8.60 2.36 2.18
C ALA A 110 -8.91 2.66 0.70
N PRO A 111 -9.41 1.71 -0.09
CA PRO A 111 -9.83 1.97 -1.46
C PRO A 111 -10.90 3.06 -1.52
N ARG A 112 -10.84 3.92 -2.55
CA ARG A 112 -11.87 4.95 -2.76
C ARG A 112 -13.25 4.33 -2.88
N ASP A 113 -13.35 3.27 -3.68
CA ASP A 113 -14.55 2.45 -3.81
C ASP A 113 -14.43 1.27 -2.83
N GLY A 114 -14.58 1.56 -1.52
CA GLY A 114 -14.44 0.62 -0.43
C GLY A 114 -15.73 0.48 0.37
N TYR A 115 -15.79 -0.56 1.21
CA TYR A 115 -16.92 -0.87 2.08
C TYR A 115 -18.23 -1.12 1.32
N VAL A 116 -18.14 -1.71 0.14
CA VAL A 116 -19.29 -1.92 -0.75
C VAL A 116 -19.75 -3.37 -0.83
N GLY A 117 -18.97 -4.31 -0.31
CA GLY A 117 -19.31 -5.74 -0.28
C GLY A 117 -19.33 -6.44 -1.64
N ASP A 118 -18.85 -5.80 -2.70
CA ASP A 118 -18.92 -6.26 -4.08
C ASP A 118 -17.57 -6.76 -4.58
N HIS A 119 -17.51 -8.04 -4.95
CA HIS A 119 -16.30 -8.68 -5.47
C HIS A 119 -15.83 -8.07 -6.79
N GLU A 120 -16.74 -7.65 -7.68
CA GLU A 120 -16.34 -7.04 -8.95
C GLU A 120 -15.59 -5.73 -8.74
N ILE A 121 -15.98 -4.96 -7.72
CA ILE A 121 -15.30 -3.74 -7.34
C ILE A 121 -13.94 -4.05 -6.70
N ALA A 122 -13.84 -5.08 -5.85
CA ALA A 122 -12.57 -5.52 -5.30
C ALA A 122 -11.60 -5.95 -6.41
N ASP A 123 -12.06 -6.76 -7.35
CA ASP A 123 -11.27 -7.21 -8.48
C ASP A 123 -10.86 -6.08 -9.41
N LYS A 124 -11.77 -5.10 -9.64
CA LYS A 124 -11.45 -3.89 -10.40
C LYS A 124 -10.33 -3.09 -9.72
N ASN A 125 -10.43 -2.85 -8.41
CA ASN A 125 -9.39 -2.18 -7.64
C ASN A 125 -8.07 -2.93 -7.75
N GLY A 126 -8.10 -4.26 -7.65
CA GLY A 126 -6.94 -5.11 -7.79
C GLY A 126 -6.31 -5.06 -9.19
N ARG A 127 -7.13 -5.08 -10.24
CA ARG A 127 -6.62 -4.93 -11.61
C ARG A 127 -5.95 -3.57 -11.83
N ILE A 128 -6.49 -2.49 -11.27
CA ILE A 128 -5.87 -1.16 -11.35
C ILE A 128 -4.46 -1.18 -10.75
N LEU A 129 -4.31 -1.71 -9.53
CA LEU A 129 -3.02 -1.82 -8.89
C LEU A 129 -2.08 -2.78 -9.62
N GLY A 130 -2.61 -3.89 -10.13
CA GLY A 130 -1.87 -4.87 -10.92
C GLY A 130 -1.30 -4.29 -12.20
N PHE A 131 -2.10 -3.55 -12.98
CA PHE A 131 -1.63 -2.87 -14.19
C PHE A 131 -0.60 -1.79 -13.88
N ALA A 132 -0.79 -1.01 -12.81
CA ALA A 132 0.21 -0.04 -12.37
C ALA A 132 1.54 -0.73 -12.00
N SER A 133 1.48 -1.85 -11.27
CA SER A 133 2.65 -2.64 -10.91
C SER A 133 3.37 -3.21 -12.14
N LEU A 134 2.63 -3.71 -13.12
CA LEU A 134 3.20 -4.21 -14.37
C LEU A 134 3.84 -3.09 -15.20
N ALA A 135 3.25 -1.91 -15.23
CA ALA A 135 3.84 -0.76 -15.90
C ALA A 135 5.19 -0.34 -15.29
N VAL A 136 5.30 -0.42 -13.94
CA VAL A 136 6.57 -0.18 -13.25
C VAL A 136 7.59 -1.28 -13.59
N LEU A 137 7.19 -2.55 -13.56
CA LEU A 137 8.06 -3.68 -13.91
C LEU A 137 8.60 -3.58 -15.34
N GLU A 138 7.76 -3.20 -16.29
CA GLU A 138 8.15 -3.04 -17.70
C GLU A 138 9.15 -1.90 -17.89
N LYS A 139 9.04 -0.85 -17.11
CA LYS A 139 9.97 0.30 -17.14
C LYS A 139 11.33 -0.03 -16.55
N MET A 140 11.44 -1.03 -15.68
CA MET A 140 12.69 -1.38 -15.02
C MET A 140 13.74 -1.87 -16.04
N ALA A 141 14.89 -1.23 -16.05
CA ALA A 141 16.04 -1.71 -16.82
C ALA A 141 16.47 -3.12 -16.38
N PRO A 142 17.13 -3.90 -17.23
CA PRO A 142 17.74 -5.17 -16.83
C PRO A 142 18.66 -4.99 -15.62
N SER A 143 18.75 -6.03 -14.78
CA SER A 143 19.59 -5.97 -13.58
C SER A 143 21.04 -5.56 -13.89
N GLY A 144 21.59 -4.65 -13.09
CA GLY A 144 22.93 -4.09 -13.26
C GLY A 144 23.08 -3.10 -14.42
N LYS A 145 21.96 -2.72 -15.06
CA LYS A 145 21.92 -1.70 -16.10
C LYS A 145 20.97 -0.56 -15.71
N ALA A 146 21.32 0.62 -16.12
CA ALA A 146 20.48 1.80 -16.09
C ALA A 146 20.72 2.65 -17.33
N MET A 147 19.81 3.54 -17.64
CA MET A 147 20.04 4.55 -18.67
C MET A 147 20.49 5.85 -18.02
N ARG A 148 21.53 6.47 -18.58
CA ARG A 148 21.95 7.82 -18.19
C ARG A 148 21.87 8.76 -19.37
N PHE A 149 21.57 10.01 -19.08
CA PHE A 149 21.64 11.07 -20.07
C PHE A 149 23.11 11.29 -20.50
N LYS A 150 23.36 11.22 -21.80
CA LYS A 150 24.70 11.38 -22.37
C LYS A 150 24.94 12.82 -22.82
N ARG A 151 24.10 13.30 -23.71
CA ARG A 151 24.21 14.67 -24.26
C ARG A 151 22.93 15.10 -24.97
N ARG A 152 22.89 16.37 -25.31
CA ARG A 152 21.89 16.89 -26.27
C ARG A 152 22.45 16.78 -27.68
N VAL A 153 21.61 16.39 -28.62
CA VAL A 153 21.87 16.41 -30.06
C VAL A 153 20.82 17.27 -30.73
N GLU A 154 21.24 18.00 -31.75
CA GLU A 154 20.37 18.83 -32.55
C GLU A 154 20.01 18.10 -33.86
N SER A 155 18.72 17.87 -34.06
CA SER A 155 18.19 17.24 -35.29
C SER A 155 16.82 17.81 -35.57
N GLY A 156 16.79 19.09 -35.96
CA GLY A 156 15.53 19.83 -36.12
C GLY A 156 14.83 20.21 -34.82
N ALA A 157 15.14 19.51 -33.73
CA ALA A 157 14.75 19.79 -32.35
C ALA A 157 15.90 19.38 -31.43
N LEU A 158 15.87 19.89 -30.18
CA LEU A 158 16.80 19.45 -29.16
C LEU A 158 16.35 18.07 -28.63
N LEU A 159 17.13 17.04 -28.90
CA LEU A 159 16.89 15.67 -28.48
C LEU A 159 17.90 15.25 -27.42
N GLY A 160 17.48 14.43 -26.48
CA GLY A 160 18.34 13.76 -25.49
C GLY A 160 18.91 12.46 -26.08
N GLU A 161 20.23 12.34 -26.11
CA GLU A 161 20.89 11.06 -26.34
C GLU A 161 21.14 10.37 -25.00
N TRP A 162 20.70 9.13 -24.88
CA TRP A 162 20.82 8.29 -23.69
C TRP A 162 21.73 7.12 -24.00
N GLU A 163 22.46 6.62 -23.00
CA GLU A 163 23.33 5.46 -23.15
C GLU A 163 23.14 4.49 -22.00
N ASP A 164 23.36 3.20 -22.28
CA ASP A 164 23.38 2.16 -21.26
C ASP A 164 24.52 2.41 -20.28
N PHE A 165 24.20 2.42 -19.01
CA PHE A 165 25.13 2.52 -17.91
C PHE A 165 25.09 1.23 -17.09
N LYS A 166 26.24 0.60 -16.91
CA LYS A 166 26.41 -0.55 -16.01
C LYS A 166 26.80 -0.03 -14.64
N PHE A 167 26.15 -0.53 -13.61
CA PHE A 167 26.56 -0.28 -12.23
C PHE A 167 26.79 -1.60 -11.52
N ASP A 168 27.73 -1.59 -10.58
CA ASP A 168 27.95 -2.76 -9.74
C ASP A 168 26.78 -2.89 -8.79
N SER A 169 25.97 -3.93 -8.99
CA SER A 169 24.93 -4.26 -8.04
C SER A 169 25.58 -4.74 -6.75
N SER A 170 25.12 -4.25 -5.61
CA SER A 170 25.55 -4.77 -4.31
C SER A 170 25.27 -6.27 -4.25
N THR A 171 26.30 -7.04 -3.96
CA THR A 171 26.16 -8.48 -3.66
C THR A 171 25.91 -8.72 -2.18
N PHE A 172 25.96 -7.67 -1.37
CA PHE A 172 25.68 -7.74 0.05
C PHE A 172 24.16 -7.69 0.27
N THR A 173 23.66 -8.71 0.92
CA THR A 173 22.27 -8.79 1.39
C THR A 173 22.32 -9.17 2.85
N ASP A 174 21.70 -8.38 3.68
CA ASP A 174 21.58 -8.64 5.12
C ASP A 174 20.13 -8.45 5.57
N ALA A 175 19.78 -9.08 6.66
CA ALA A 175 18.49 -8.96 7.30
C ALA A 175 18.72 -8.84 8.81
N ILE A 176 18.12 -7.81 9.41
CA ILE A 176 18.16 -7.59 10.84
C ILE A 176 16.74 -7.57 11.40
N ARG A 177 16.57 -8.19 12.55
CA ARG A 177 15.36 -8.04 13.37
C ARG A 177 15.70 -7.09 14.52
N LEU A 178 14.93 -6.02 14.63
CA LEU A 178 15.02 -5.06 15.71
C LEU A 178 13.71 -5.07 16.49
N ASP A 179 13.81 -5.20 17.80
CA ASP A 179 12.71 -4.95 18.70
C ASP A 179 12.78 -3.45 19.08
N ILE A 180 11.70 -2.73 18.79
CA ILE A 180 11.63 -1.28 19.01
C ILE A 180 10.53 -1.02 20.03
N ASP A 181 10.91 -0.43 21.14
CA ASP A 181 9.94 0.06 22.12
C ASP A 181 9.29 1.34 21.62
N VAL A 182 8.01 1.26 21.32
CA VAL A 182 7.21 2.41 20.91
C VAL A 182 6.39 2.90 22.10
N PRO A 183 6.58 4.17 22.54
CA PRO A 183 5.81 4.70 23.65
C PRO A 183 4.32 4.72 23.30
N LEU A 184 3.49 4.31 24.25
CA LEU A 184 2.04 4.41 24.12
C LEU A 184 1.62 5.88 24.14
N GLN A 185 0.64 6.21 23.31
CA GLN A 185 -0.03 7.51 23.42
C GLN A 185 -0.80 7.59 24.75
N ASP A 186 -0.95 8.79 25.26
CA ASP A 186 -1.84 9.03 26.40
C ASP A 186 -3.25 8.59 26.04
N LEU A 187 -3.70 7.52 26.69
CA LEU A 187 -5.03 6.98 26.47
C LEU A 187 -6.04 7.75 27.33
N PRO A 188 -7.17 8.15 26.76
CA PRO A 188 -8.22 8.81 27.55
C PRO A 188 -8.69 7.92 28.67
N THR A 189 -9.07 8.52 29.80
CA THR A 189 -9.66 7.81 30.94
C THR A 189 -11.01 7.20 30.57
N PHE A 190 -11.51 6.29 31.42
CA PHE A 190 -12.84 5.72 31.17
C PHE A 190 -13.95 6.76 31.34
N GLU A 191 -13.76 7.72 32.21
CA GLU A 191 -14.66 8.84 32.45
C GLU A 191 -14.74 9.73 31.20
N GLU A 192 -13.61 10.07 30.61
CA GLU A 192 -13.53 10.82 29.35
C GLU A 192 -14.17 10.07 28.18
N LEU A 193 -13.97 8.75 28.11
CA LEU A 193 -14.63 7.93 27.10
C LEU A 193 -16.13 7.82 27.32
N ALA A 194 -16.56 7.66 28.54
CA ALA A 194 -17.99 7.60 28.90
C ALA A 194 -18.70 8.92 28.58
N GLU A 195 -18.07 10.07 28.87
CA GLU A 195 -18.59 11.37 28.51
C GLU A 195 -18.63 11.58 26.99
N ARG A 196 -17.55 11.20 26.29
CA ARG A 196 -17.47 11.27 24.79
C ARG A 196 -18.57 10.46 24.11
N TRP A 197 -19.00 9.35 24.74
CA TRP A 197 -19.98 8.42 24.17
C TRP A 197 -21.34 8.50 24.86
N LYS A 198 -21.62 9.56 25.61
CA LYS A 198 -22.89 9.71 26.34
C LYS A 198 -24.14 9.72 25.46
N ASP A 199 -24.00 10.24 24.24
CA ASP A 199 -25.09 10.39 23.26
C ASP A 199 -25.25 9.15 22.34
N ILE A 200 -24.46 8.09 22.59
CA ILE A 200 -24.58 6.82 21.86
C ILE A 200 -25.54 5.91 22.63
N ASP A 201 -26.24 5.05 21.90
CA ASP A 201 -27.06 3.98 22.47
C ASP A 201 -26.36 3.28 23.66
N ALA A 202 -27.06 3.01 24.71
CA ALA A 202 -26.50 2.50 25.98
C ALA A 202 -25.78 1.14 25.75
N GLY A 203 -26.34 0.24 24.93
CA GLY A 203 -25.74 -1.05 24.65
C GLY A 203 -24.47 -0.92 23.83
N ALA A 204 -24.47 -0.04 22.83
CA ALA A 204 -23.29 0.26 22.02
C ALA A 204 -22.18 0.91 22.86
N ARG A 205 -22.55 1.82 23.79
CA ARG A 205 -21.60 2.43 24.70
C ARG A 205 -20.95 1.43 25.65
N GLU A 206 -21.73 0.54 26.26
CA GLU A 206 -21.21 -0.52 27.14
C GLU A 206 -20.24 -1.45 26.39
N THR A 207 -20.59 -1.86 25.18
CA THR A 207 -19.72 -2.68 24.32
C THR A 207 -18.39 -1.99 24.04
N ARG A 208 -18.40 -0.69 23.71
CA ARG A 208 -17.18 0.09 23.44
C ARG A 208 -16.31 0.25 24.69
N LEU A 209 -16.90 0.50 25.84
CA LEU A 209 -16.21 0.60 27.14
C LEU A 209 -15.59 -0.75 27.53
N ALA A 210 -16.33 -1.85 27.35
CA ALA A 210 -15.83 -3.18 27.63
C ALA A 210 -14.62 -3.52 26.73
N ARG A 211 -14.67 -3.17 25.44
CA ARG A 211 -13.56 -3.32 24.51
C ARG A 211 -12.35 -2.46 24.91
N ALA A 212 -12.57 -1.22 25.29
CA ALA A 212 -11.49 -0.34 25.74
C ALA A 212 -10.80 -0.87 27.00
N ARG A 213 -11.57 -1.43 27.98
CA ARG A 213 -11.02 -2.10 29.16
C ARG A 213 -10.15 -3.28 28.75
N LYS A 214 -10.66 -4.16 27.87
CA LYS A 214 -9.92 -5.35 27.41
C LYS A 214 -8.60 -4.98 26.72
N LEU A 215 -8.61 -3.98 25.86
CA LEU A 215 -7.39 -3.51 25.18
C LEU A 215 -6.37 -2.97 26.19
N ARG A 216 -6.80 -2.16 27.17
CA ARG A 216 -5.88 -1.67 28.21
C ARG A 216 -5.27 -2.79 29.05
N THR A 217 -6.08 -3.79 29.43
CA THR A 217 -5.60 -4.94 30.20
C THR A 217 -4.65 -5.80 29.40
N GLY A 218 -4.87 -5.99 28.10
CA GLY A 218 -3.97 -6.71 27.21
C GLY A 218 -2.59 -6.04 27.12
N TYR A 219 -2.53 -4.74 26.93
CA TYR A 219 -1.27 -4.00 26.91
C TYR A 219 -0.48 -4.05 28.21
N VAL A 220 -1.15 -4.16 29.37
CA VAL A 220 -0.50 -4.28 30.67
C VAL A 220 0.05 -5.69 30.89
N LEU A 221 -0.63 -6.73 30.40
CA LEU A 221 -0.20 -8.12 30.57
C LEU A 221 0.96 -8.55 29.66
N GLU A 222 1.12 -7.91 28.50
CA GLU A 222 2.23 -8.22 27.59
C GLU A 222 3.54 -7.55 28.01
N ASN A 223 3.51 -6.60 28.94
CA ASN A 223 4.67 -5.87 29.43
C ASN A 223 5.09 -6.24 30.87
N GLN A 224 4.53 -7.31 31.44
CA GLN A 224 4.98 -7.95 32.70
C GLN A 224 5.69 -9.28 32.41
#